data_6b4c4639e8fdd10a30175edfda7d4f8c
#
_entry.id   6b4c4639e8fdd10a30175edfda7d4f8c
#
_cell.length_a   1.000
_cell.length_b   1.000
_cell.length_c   1.000
_cell.angle_alpha   90.00
_cell.angle_beta   90.00
_cell.angle_gamma   90.00
#
_symmetry.space_group_name_H-M   'P 1'
#
loop_
_entity.id
_entity.type
_entity.pdbx_description
1 polymer ?
#
loop_
_entity_poly.entity_id
_entity_poly.type
_entity_poly.pdbx_seq_one_letter_code
_entity_poly.pdbx_strand_id
1 'polypeptide(L)'
;MENHLASMENITCWAFRKLCKDVSDSYTGMFSLTNLIKRNNIWEEIDTFPIENQRQWIQIATSKEAECSRFFEKLEEEIKKHPEKDNIYGIQLNCSCPSPQLIRIGQGPALIKRSTKVSNIIRELLKQKKYKIGIKLRLGLNEFEVKQRKIFTLFKELEKIAKDNPNFTNVTIHLKHAQESSSSPYDYFLLRELASYNLPLIINGGIKNAEDIKKLLQNIAPENKKNIKGIMMGREALKNPDCFSENFRKPEEIKTDFNKLCKQHQPKSIYLENIKEKCEWAR
;
A
#
# COMPACT_ATOMS: atom_id res chain seq x y z
N MET A 1 -13.10 -9.98 6.33
CA MET A 1 -12.52 -8.95 5.45
C MET A 1 -11.18 -8.56 6.05
N GLU A 2 -10.12 -8.45 5.23
CA GLU A 2 -8.77 -8.15 5.69
C GLU A 2 -8.59 -6.66 6.01
N ASN A 3 -7.82 -6.35 7.05
CA ASN A 3 -7.47 -4.99 7.44
C ASN A 3 -6.06 -4.67 6.96
N HIS A 4 -5.91 -3.64 6.14
CA HIS A 4 -4.63 -3.21 5.58
C HIS A 4 -4.21 -1.84 6.13
N LEU A 5 -3.01 -1.76 6.71
CA LEU A 5 -2.39 -0.49 7.09
C LEU A 5 -1.67 0.09 5.86
N ALA A 6 -2.12 1.25 5.38
CA ALA A 6 -1.53 1.90 4.21
C ALA A 6 -0.06 2.28 4.41
N SER A 7 0.73 2.17 3.34
CA SER A 7 2.05 2.80 3.26
C SER A 7 1.95 4.31 3.46
N MET A 8 2.72 4.84 4.39
CA MET A 8 2.87 6.26 4.67
C MET A 8 4.34 6.60 4.80
N GLU A 9 4.81 7.48 3.92
CA GLU A 9 6.23 7.88 3.84
C GLU A 9 6.70 8.48 5.17
N ASN A 10 7.84 8.03 5.65
CA ASN A 10 8.44 8.41 6.93
C ASN A 10 7.54 8.22 8.17
N ILE A 11 6.58 7.32 8.10
CA ILE A 11 5.67 6.96 9.21
C ILE A 11 5.67 5.45 9.45
N THR A 12 5.44 4.65 8.41
CA THR A 12 5.21 3.22 8.54
C THR A 12 6.50 2.41 8.73
N CYS A 13 7.37 2.83 9.69
CA CYS A 13 8.45 2.01 10.22
C CYS A 13 7.88 0.77 10.94
N TRP A 14 8.73 -0.21 11.21
CA TRP A 14 8.34 -1.45 11.89
C TRP A 14 7.59 -1.20 13.21
N ALA A 15 8.09 -0.29 14.04
CA ALA A 15 7.48 0.02 15.34
C ALA A 15 6.03 0.53 15.17
N PHE A 16 5.76 1.40 14.17
CA PHE A 16 4.42 1.89 13.89
C PHE A 16 3.51 0.78 13.33
N ARG A 17 4.02 -0.07 12.42
CA ARG A 17 3.26 -1.20 11.88
C ARG A 17 2.87 -2.19 12.97
N LYS A 18 3.79 -2.53 13.87
CA LYS A 18 3.54 -3.43 15.01
C LYS A 18 2.63 -2.80 16.07
N LEU A 19 2.66 -1.49 16.23
CA LEU A 19 1.78 -0.76 17.15
C LEU A 19 0.31 -0.88 16.76
N CYS A 20 0.00 -0.92 15.44
CA CYS A 20 -1.36 -1.03 14.92
C CYS A 20 -1.88 -2.46 15.13
N LYS A 21 -2.95 -2.59 15.95
CA LYS A 21 -3.56 -3.88 16.26
C LYS A 21 -4.55 -4.33 15.18
N ASP A 22 -4.80 -5.63 15.10
CA ASP A 22 -5.78 -6.28 14.22
C ASP A 22 -5.59 -5.94 12.73
N VAL A 23 -4.33 -5.68 12.34
CA VAL A 23 -3.91 -5.47 10.95
C VAL A 23 -3.51 -6.81 10.35
N SER A 24 -4.14 -7.20 9.24
CA SER A 24 -3.79 -8.41 8.47
C SER A 24 -2.55 -8.18 7.60
N ASP A 25 -2.47 -7.00 6.98
CA ASP A 25 -1.40 -6.61 6.05
C ASP A 25 -0.90 -5.20 6.33
N SER A 26 0.41 -5.04 6.41
CA SER A 26 1.03 -3.72 6.55
C SER A 26 2.07 -3.47 5.47
N TYR A 27 2.24 -2.21 5.13
CA TYR A 27 3.13 -1.78 4.06
C TYR A 27 4.22 -0.88 4.61
N THR A 28 5.46 -1.10 4.17
CA THR A 28 6.57 -0.17 4.46
C THR A 28 6.28 1.21 3.89
N GLY A 29 7.14 2.19 4.16
CA GLY A 29 7.24 3.39 3.34
C GLY A 29 7.49 3.02 1.88
N MET A 30 7.22 3.95 0.97
CA MET A 30 7.45 3.73 -0.46
C MET A 30 8.92 3.92 -0.82
N PHE A 31 9.52 2.95 -1.50
CA PHE A 31 10.90 3.00 -1.97
C PHE A 31 10.98 3.12 -3.50
N SER A 32 11.80 4.04 -3.98
CA SER A 32 12.15 4.09 -5.41
C SER A 32 13.09 2.94 -5.77
N LEU A 33 12.74 2.10 -6.77
CA LEU A 33 13.64 1.02 -7.22
C LEU A 33 14.98 1.57 -7.72
N THR A 34 14.98 2.70 -8.44
CA THR A 34 16.21 3.34 -8.88
C THR A 34 17.15 3.64 -7.69
N ASN A 35 16.59 4.09 -6.56
CA ASN A 35 17.40 4.39 -5.38
C ASN A 35 17.86 3.12 -4.67
N LEU A 36 17.00 2.13 -4.49
CA LEU A 36 17.37 0.83 -3.89
C LEU A 36 18.51 0.14 -4.66
N ILE A 37 18.49 0.20 -6.00
CA ILE A 37 19.52 -0.41 -6.84
C ILE A 37 20.85 0.35 -6.73
N LYS A 38 20.81 1.70 -6.55
CA LYS A 38 22.01 2.53 -6.59
C LYS A 38 22.63 2.83 -5.22
N ARG A 39 21.87 2.72 -4.13
CA ARG A 39 22.25 3.19 -2.79
C ARG A 39 22.05 2.12 -1.73
N ASN A 40 23.12 1.58 -1.21
CA ASN A 40 23.04 0.51 -0.22
C ASN A 40 22.43 0.96 1.12
N ASN A 41 22.65 2.21 1.53
CA ASN A 41 22.15 2.73 2.81
C ASN A 41 20.63 2.84 2.92
N ILE A 42 19.89 2.77 1.80
CA ILE A 42 18.40 2.80 1.80
C ILE A 42 17.84 1.45 2.28
N TRP A 43 18.57 0.34 2.07
CA TRP A 43 18.12 -0.98 2.49
C TRP A 43 18.00 -1.12 4.02
N GLU A 44 18.71 -0.30 4.79
CA GLU A 44 18.53 -0.22 6.24
C GLU A 44 17.13 0.19 6.66
N GLU A 45 16.44 0.98 5.81
CA GLU A 45 15.06 1.45 6.05
C GLU A 45 13.98 0.41 5.74
N ILE A 46 14.36 -0.68 5.06
CA ILE A 46 13.48 -1.84 4.88
C ILE A 46 13.58 -2.68 6.16
N ASP A 47 12.65 -2.43 7.06
CA ASP A 47 12.62 -2.94 8.43
C ASP A 47 11.55 -4.04 8.61
N THR A 48 11.57 -5.05 7.75
CA THR A 48 10.59 -6.16 7.73
C THR A 48 10.87 -7.25 8.77
N PHE A 49 11.19 -6.85 10.01
CA PHE A 49 11.28 -7.79 11.14
C PHE A 49 9.92 -8.44 11.42
N PRO A 50 9.87 -9.66 11.99
CA PRO A 50 8.60 -10.37 12.24
C PRO A 50 7.60 -9.54 13.05
N ILE A 51 6.34 -9.54 12.59
CA ILE A 51 5.17 -9.07 13.34
C ILE A 51 4.16 -10.21 13.33
N GLU A 52 3.79 -10.67 14.52
CA GLU A 52 2.87 -11.79 14.67
C GLU A 52 1.51 -11.48 14.03
N ASN A 53 0.96 -12.45 13.32
CA ASN A 53 -0.33 -12.36 12.63
C ASN A 53 -0.46 -11.24 11.59
N GLN A 54 0.67 -10.68 11.12
CA GLN A 54 0.67 -9.59 10.15
C GLN A 54 1.57 -9.91 8.96
N ARG A 55 1.03 -9.87 7.74
CA ARG A 55 1.77 -9.99 6.49
C ARG A 55 2.41 -8.66 6.12
N GLN A 56 3.70 -8.64 5.86
CA GLN A 56 4.43 -7.41 5.56
C GLN A 56 4.74 -7.28 4.08
N TRP A 57 4.48 -6.10 3.55
CA TRP A 57 4.68 -5.75 2.15
C TRP A 57 5.72 -4.64 2.01
N ILE A 58 6.64 -4.79 1.05
CA ILE A 58 7.49 -3.68 0.63
C ILE A 58 6.76 -2.93 -0.48
N GLN A 59 6.52 -1.62 -0.29
CA GLN A 59 5.94 -0.79 -1.34
C GLN A 59 7.05 -0.13 -2.16
N ILE A 60 6.98 -0.29 -3.48
CA ILE A 60 7.98 0.19 -4.43
C ILE A 60 7.38 1.13 -5.48
N ALA A 61 8.21 2.04 -6.02
CA ALA A 61 7.88 2.89 -7.15
C ALA A 61 8.93 2.74 -8.25
N THR A 62 8.47 2.45 -9.46
CA THR A 62 9.27 2.44 -10.68
C THR A 62 8.40 2.70 -11.90
N SER A 63 9.02 3.15 -12.99
CA SER A 63 8.45 3.19 -14.34
C SER A 63 9.31 2.42 -15.34
N LYS A 64 10.23 1.56 -14.85
CA LYS A 64 11.20 0.82 -15.67
C LYS A 64 11.14 -0.65 -15.35
N GLU A 65 10.77 -1.46 -16.32
CA GLU A 65 10.68 -2.91 -16.23
C GLU A 65 12.01 -3.55 -15.85
N ALA A 66 13.12 -3.07 -16.45
CA ALA A 66 14.47 -3.57 -16.19
C ALA A 66 15.00 -3.35 -14.76
N GLU A 67 14.32 -2.54 -13.94
CA GLU A 67 14.67 -2.37 -12.53
C GLU A 67 14.14 -3.52 -11.65
N CYS A 68 13.13 -4.28 -12.11
CA CYS A 68 12.46 -5.29 -11.30
C CYS A 68 13.38 -6.48 -10.97
N SER A 69 14.08 -7.03 -11.97
CA SER A 69 15.02 -8.15 -11.75
C SER A 69 16.17 -7.73 -10.82
N ARG A 70 16.78 -6.58 -11.10
CA ARG A 70 17.86 -6.03 -10.27
C ARG A 70 17.45 -5.77 -8.83
N PHE A 71 16.21 -5.36 -8.63
CA PHE A 71 15.66 -5.19 -7.29
C PHE A 71 15.64 -6.52 -6.53
N PHE A 72 15.18 -7.62 -7.16
CA PHE A 72 15.15 -8.91 -6.49
C PHE A 72 16.54 -9.48 -6.22
N GLU A 73 17.49 -9.31 -7.15
CA GLU A 73 18.89 -9.67 -6.92
C GLU A 73 19.44 -8.97 -5.67
N LYS A 74 19.21 -7.66 -5.57
CA LYS A 74 19.62 -6.86 -4.40
C LYS A 74 18.87 -7.25 -3.13
N LEU A 75 17.58 -7.51 -3.22
CA LEU A 75 16.76 -7.95 -2.09
C LEU A 75 17.30 -9.27 -1.51
N GLU A 76 17.65 -10.22 -2.37
CA GLU A 76 18.24 -11.49 -1.94
C GLU A 76 19.61 -11.31 -1.30
N GLU A 77 20.45 -10.41 -1.83
CA GLU A 77 21.73 -10.05 -1.21
C GLU A 77 21.54 -9.47 0.19
N GLU A 78 20.58 -8.55 0.36
CA GLU A 78 20.32 -7.92 1.65
C GLU A 78 19.69 -8.89 2.66
N ILE A 79 18.80 -9.77 2.24
CA ILE A 79 18.24 -10.82 3.10
C ILE A 79 19.33 -11.79 3.58
N LYS A 80 20.31 -12.15 2.72
CA LYS A 80 21.44 -12.99 3.14
C LYS A 80 22.31 -12.33 4.22
N LYS A 81 22.44 -10.99 4.18
CA LYS A 81 23.16 -10.22 5.22
C LYS A 81 22.33 -10.04 6.50
N HIS A 82 21.01 -9.93 6.35
CA HIS A 82 20.05 -9.61 7.40
C HIS A 82 18.88 -10.59 7.40
N PRO A 83 19.11 -11.89 7.70
CA PRO A 83 18.06 -12.92 7.62
C PRO A 83 16.91 -12.67 8.60
N GLU A 84 17.12 -11.91 9.66
CA GLU A 84 16.09 -11.48 10.61
C GLU A 84 15.02 -10.57 10.00
N LYS A 85 15.30 -9.99 8.84
CA LYS A 85 14.35 -9.16 8.06
C LYS A 85 13.58 -9.95 6.98
N ASP A 86 13.82 -11.24 6.80
CA ASP A 86 13.13 -12.07 5.79
C ASP A 86 11.70 -12.45 6.24
N ASN A 87 10.92 -11.45 6.58
CA ASN A 87 9.51 -11.60 6.88
C ASN A 87 8.64 -10.84 5.85
N ILE A 88 9.05 -10.94 4.59
CA ILE A 88 8.43 -10.24 3.48
C ILE A 88 7.40 -11.17 2.85
N TYR A 89 6.11 -10.80 2.93
CA TYR A 89 5.04 -11.52 2.27
C TYR A 89 4.91 -11.14 0.79
N GLY A 90 5.06 -9.85 0.49
CA GLY A 90 4.85 -9.39 -0.88
C GLY A 90 5.45 -8.03 -1.23
N ILE A 91 5.37 -7.71 -2.51
CA ILE A 91 5.82 -6.46 -3.10
C ILE A 91 4.62 -5.74 -3.72
N GLN A 92 4.41 -4.46 -3.38
CA GLN A 92 3.32 -3.66 -3.94
C GLN A 92 3.86 -2.52 -4.80
N LEU A 93 3.47 -2.49 -6.08
CA LEU A 93 3.77 -1.39 -6.99
C LEU A 93 2.90 -0.17 -6.65
N ASN A 94 3.53 0.99 -6.42
CA ASN A 94 2.84 2.25 -6.19
C ASN A 94 2.50 2.96 -7.50
N CYS A 95 1.21 3.08 -7.79
CA CYS A 95 0.65 3.94 -8.84
C CYS A 95 -0.36 4.93 -8.24
N SER A 96 -0.15 5.36 -6.99
CA SER A 96 -1.13 6.14 -6.22
C SER A 96 -0.57 7.41 -5.57
N CYS A 97 0.73 7.49 -5.28
CA CYS A 97 1.33 8.63 -4.59
C CYS A 97 1.27 9.90 -5.46
N PRO A 98 0.59 10.99 -5.01
CA PRO A 98 0.40 12.20 -5.81
C PRO A 98 1.59 13.16 -5.75
N SER A 99 2.76 12.71 -5.28
CA SER A 99 3.96 13.54 -5.21
C SER A 99 4.30 14.14 -6.59
N PRO A 100 4.47 15.46 -6.70
CA PRO A 100 4.86 16.11 -7.96
C PRO A 100 6.18 15.57 -8.52
N GLN A 101 7.10 15.17 -7.65
CA GLN A 101 8.39 14.59 -8.05
C GLN A 101 8.20 13.25 -8.79
N LEU A 102 7.33 12.37 -8.27
CA LEU A 102 7.02 11.08 -8.91
C LEU A 102 6.27 11.27 -10.23
N ILE A 103 5.27 12.16 -10.24
CA ILE A 103 4.48 12.46 -11.44
C ILE A 103 5.38 13.00 -12.57
N ARG A 104 6.31 13.91 -12.25
CA ARG A 104 7.24 14.50 -13.21
C ARG A 104 8.11 13.46 -13.91
N ILE A 105 8.51 12.39 -13.20
CA ILE A 105 9.31 11.30 -13.77
C ILE A 105 8.48 10.15 -14.33
N GLY A 106 7.15 10.35 -14.44
CA GLY A 106 6.22 9.38 -15.03
C GLY A 106 5.93 8.17 -14.15
N GLN A 107 6.05 8.32 -12.82
CA GLN A 107 5.72 7.31 -11.81
C GLN A 107 4.41 7.66 -11.06
N GLY A 108 4.02 6.81 -10.11
CA GLY A 108 2.79 7.01 -9.36
C GLY A 108 1.55 7.02 -10.28
N PRO A 109 0.57 7.93 -10.05
CA PRO A 109 -0.67 7.96 -10.83
C PRO A 109 -0.48 8.31 -12.31
N ALA A 110 0.68 8.88 -12.70
CA ALA A 110 1.01 9.13 -14.11
C ALA A 110 1.16 7.85 -14.94
N LEU A 111 1.29 6.69 -14.29
CA LEU A 111 1.34 5.38 -14.94
C LEU A 111 -0.04 4.85 -15.35
N ILE A 112 -1.14 5.27 -14.71
CA ILE A 112 -2.46 4.66 -14.88
C ILE A 112 -2.90 4.66 -16.35
N LYS A 113 -2.67 5.75 -17.07
CA LYS A 113 -2.97 5.83 -18.53
C LYS A 113 -2.05 4.97 -19.40
N ARG A 114 -0.97 4.43 -18.85
CA ARG A 114 0.00 3.60 -19.56
C ARG A 114 -0.19 2.12 -19.18
N SER A 115 -1.40 1.60 -19.39
CA SER A 115 -1.81 0.27 -18.94
C SER A 115 -0.85 -0.85 -19.35
N THR A 116 -0.40 -0.86 -20.61
CA THR A 116 0.59 -1.82 -21.10
C THR A 116 1.89 -1.79 -20.31
N LYS A 117 2.38 -0.57 -19.99
CA LYS A 117 3.60 -0.42 -19.21
C LYS A 117 3.46 -0.93 -17.79
N VAL A 118 2.34 -0.61 -17.13
CA VAL A 118 2.03 -1.14 -15.80
C VAL A 118 1.96 -2.67 -15.83
N SER A 119 1.26 -3.22 -16.82
CA SER A 119 1.13 -4.67 -17.00
C SER A 119 2.48 -5.36 -17.17
N ASN A 120 3.39 -4.77 -17.95
CA ASN A 120 4.74 -5.31 -18.14
C ASN A 120 5.54 -5.28 -16.82
N ILE A 121 5.48 -4.16 -16.06
CA ILE A 121 6.15 -4.08 -14.74
C ILE A 121 5.60 -5.18 -13.81
N ILE A 122 4.28 -5.36 -13.76
CA ILE A 122 3.66 -6.41 -12.92
C ILE A 122 4.11 -7.81 -13.37
N ARG A 123 4.15 -8.08 -14.68
CA ARG A 123 4.65 -9.36 -15.21
C ARG A 123 6.13 -9.60 -14.85
N GLU A 124 6.97 -8.56 -14.93
CA GLU A 124 8.38 -8.66 -14.50
C GLU A 124 8.49 -8.98 -13.01
N LEU A 125 7.70 -8.31 -12.16
CA LEU A 125 7.66 -8.61 -10.72
C LEU A 125 7.16 -10.02 -10.43
N LEU A 126 6.28 -10.59 -11.25
CA LEU A 126 5.74 -11.94 -11.10
C LEU A 126 6.67 -13.06 -11.56
N LYS A 127 7.74 -12.77 -12.31
CA LYS A 127 8.72 -13.80 -12.75
C LYS A 127 9.38 -14.49 -11.57
N GLN A 128 9.66 -13.77 -10.48
CA GLN A 128 10.01 -14.39 -9.22
C GLN A 128 8.74 -14.99 -8.57
N LYS A 129 8.86 -16.16 -7.96
CA LYS A 129 7.70 -16.88 -7.40
C LYS A 129 7.63 -16.85 -5.87
N LYS A 130 8.64 -16.29 -5.22
CA LYS A 130 8.78 -16.26 -3.76
C LYS A 130 7.74 -15.33 -3.10
N TYR A 131 7.53 -14.13 -3.67
CA TYR A 131 6.71 -13.09 -3.08
C TYR A 131 5.37 -12.92 -3.78
N LYS A 132 4.34 -12.51 -3.04
CA LYS A 132 3.08 -12.05 -3.61
C LYS A 132 3.27 -10.66 -4.23
N ILE A 133 2.53 -10.39 -5.30
CA ILE A 133 2.60 -9.10 -6.00
C ILE A 133 1.24 -8.40 -5.90
N GLY A 134 1.29 -7.12 -5.59
CA GLY A 134 0.12 -6.24 -5.54
C GLY A 134 0.37 -4.91 -6.24
N ILE A 135 -0.70 -4.14 -6.41
CA ILE A 135 -0.63 -2.79 -6.96
C ILE A 135 -1.53 -1.84 -6.16
N LYS A 136 -1.07 -0.61 -5.93
CA LYS A 136 -1.90 0.46 -5.35
C LYS A 136 -2.16 1.54 -6.39
N LEU A 137 -3.44 1.84 -6.62
CA LEU A 137 -3.95 2.71 -7.68
C LEU A 137 -4.76 3.89 -7.14
N ARG A 138 -4.93 4.91 -7.98
CA ARG A 138 -5.99 5.93 -7.94
C ARG A 138 -6.89 5.79 -9.16
N LEU A 139 -7.97 6.55 -9.22
CA LEU A 139 -8.89 6.56 -10.37
C LEU A 139 -8.24 7.16 -11.64
N GLY A 140 -7.17 7.93 -11.49
CA GLY A 140 -6.42 8.58 -12.57
C GLY A 140 -5.47 9.63 -12.01
N LEU A 141 -4.72 10.30 -12.89
CA LEU A 141 -3.93 11.46 -12.54
C LEU A 141 -4.82 12.70 -12.31
N ASN A 142 -5.85 12.87 -13.12
CA ASN A 142 -6.73 14.03 -13.11
C ASN A 142 -8.15 13.63 -13.58
N GLU A 143 -9.07 14.58 -13.51
CA GLU A 143 -10.47 14.42 -13.92
C GLU A 143 -10.61 13.96 -15.38
N PHE A 144 -9.78 14.48 -16.28
CA PHE A 144 -9.80 14.08 -17.70
C PHE A 144 -9.53 12.58 -17.87
N GLU A 145 -8.52 12.02 -17.15
CA GLU A 145 -8.22 10.59 -17.22
C GLU A 145 -9.36 9.74 -16.65
N VAL A 146 -10.04 10.23 -15.59
CA VAL A 146 -11.25 9.59 -15.04
C VAL A 146 -12.37 9.59 -16.05
N LYS A 147 -12.70 10.74 -16.66
CA LYS A 147 -13.73 10.85 -17.73
C LYS A 147 -13.41 9.97 -18.93
N GLN A 148 -12.13 9.85 -19.30
CA GLN A 148 -11.64 8.95 -20.36
C GLN A 148 -11.58 7.47 -19.91
N ARG A 149 -11.99 7.16 -18.69
CA ARG A 149 -12.07 5.80 -18.13
C ARG A 149 -10.76 5.01 -18.25
N LYS A 150 -9.60 5.68 -18.12
CA LYS A 150 -8.26 5.07 -18.30
C LYS A 150 -8.02 3.94 -17.30
N ILE A 151 -8.56 4.04 -16.10
CA ILE A 151 -8.45 2.99 -15.07
C ILE A 151 -9.07 1.66 -15.52
N PHE A 152 -10.17 1.69 -16.29
CA PHE A 152 -10.83 0.46 -16.76
C PHE A 152 -9.99 -0.30 -17.79
N THR A 153 -9.23 0.41 -18.63
CA THR A 153 -8.27 -0.22 -19.53
C THR A 153 -7.20 -0.97 -18.74
N LEU A 154 -6.69 -0.35 -17.66
CA LEU A 154 -5.73 -1.00 -16.77
C LEU A 154 -6.36 -2.20 -16.05
N PHE A 155 -7.58 -2.10 -15.53
CA PHE A 155 -8.27 -3.19 -14.84
C PHE A 155 -8.46 -4.41 -15.74
N LYS A 156 -8.81 -4.23 -17.01
CA LYS A 156 -8.88 -5.34 -17.99
C LYS A 156 -7.55 -6.09 -18.14
N GLU A 157 -6.45 -5.35 -18.18
CA GLU A 157 -5.12 -5.97 -18.28
C GLU A 157 -4.72 -6.69 -16.97
N LEU A 158 -5.03 -6.08 -15.81
CA LEU A 158 -4.75 -6.70 -14.50
C LEU A 158 -5.58 -7.97 -14.29
N GLU A 159 -6.83 -8.00 -14.74
CA GLU A 159 -7.69 -9.18 -14.67
C GLU A 159 -7.12 -10.36 -15.47
N LYS A 160 -6.59 -10.10 -16.69
CA LYS A 160 -5.87 -11.12 -17.47
C LYS A 160 -4.67 -11.66 -16.71
N ILE A 161 -3.87 -10.76 -16.09
CA ILE A 161 -2.71 -11.16 -15.28
C ILE A 161 -3.13 -12.01 -14.09
N ALA A 162 -4.17 -11.61 -13.36
CA ALA A 162 -4.66 -12.29 -12.17
C ALA A 162 -5.15 -13.72 -12.48
N LYS A 163 -5.79 -13.90 -13.64
CA LYS A 163 -6.27 -15.21 -14.09
C LYS A 163 -5.13 -16.23 -14.22
N ASP A 164 -3.98 -15.79 -14.72
CA ASP A 164 -2.85 -16.67 -15.04
C ASP A 164 -1.79 -16.73 -13.93
N ASN A 165 -1.88 -15.86 -12.92
CA ASN A 165 -0.83 -15.70 -11.90
C ASN A 165 -1.41 -15.65 -10.47
N PRO A 166 -1.42 -16.76 -9.74
CA PRO A 166 -1.97 -16.83 -8.37
C PRO A 166 -1.14 -16.05 -7.35
N ASN A 167 0.03 -15.53 -7.73
CA ASN A 167 0.83 -14.64 -6.90
C ASN A 167 0.46 -13.16 -7.07
N PHE A 168 -0.40 -12.80 -8.02
CA PHE A 168 -0.99 -11.46 -8.10
C PHE A 168 -2.23 -11.41 -7.19
N THR A 169 -2.09 -10.86 -6.00
CA THR A 169 -3.04 -11.11 -4.90
C THR A 169 -3.81 -9.89 -4.42
N ASN A 170 -3.41 -8.66 -4.77
CA ASN A 170 -4.22 -7.49 -4.42
C ASN A 170 -4.13 -6.34 -5.43
N VAL A 171 -5.27 -5.68 -5.61
CA VAL A 171 -5.41 -4.40 -6.29
C VAL A 171 -6.01 -3.42 -5.29
N THR A 172 -5.18 -2.58 -4.69
CA THR A 172 -5.66 -1.53 -3.78
C THR A 172 -6.08 -0.31 -4.59
N ILE A 173 -7.33 0.14 -4.44
CA ILE A 173 -7.86 1.30 -5.16
C ILE A 173 -8.22 2.44 -4.21
N HIS A 174 -7.61 3.62 -4.40
CA HIS A 174 -7.99 4.85 -3.73
C HIS A 174 -8.99 5.62 -4.61
N LEU A 175 -10.20 5.80 -4.11
CA LEU A 175 -11.36 6.27 -4.89
C LEU A 175 -11.36 7.78 -5.15
N LYS A 176 -10.20 8.31 -5.56
CA LYS A 176 -9.97 9.70 -6.00
C LYS A 176 -8.91 9.72 -7.10
N HIS A 177 -8.93 10.74 -7.95
CA HIS A 177 -7.76 11.02 -8.80
C HIS A 177 -6.68 11.80 -8.03
N ALA A 178 -5.47 11.95 -8.62
CA ALA A 178 -4.32 12.45 -7.87
C ALA A 178 -4.38 13.94 -7.55
N GLN A 179 -5.10 14.72 -8.35
CA GLN A 179 -5.24 16.17 -8.18
C GLN A 179 -6.41 16.60 -7.28
N GLU A 180 -7.21 15.63 -6.78
CA GLU A 180 -8.29 15.94 -5.83
C GLU A 180 -7.74 16.27 -4.45
N SER A 181 -8.42 17.21 -3.79
CA SER A 181 -8.12 17.56 -2.41
C SER A 181 -8.44 16.41 -1.44
N SER A 182 -7.88 16.47 -0.25
CA SER A 182 -8.19 15.49 0.80
C SER A 182 -9.67 15.53 1.23
N SER A 183 -10.34 16.68 1.10
CA SER A 183 -11.74 16.93 1.46
C SER A 183 -12.74 16.55 0.36
N SER A 184 -12.31 16.36 -0.90
CA SER A 184 -13.21 15.94 -1.99
C SER A 184 -13.92 14.62 -1.63
N PRO A 185 -15.16 14.40 -2.08
CA PRO A 185 -15.86 13.13 -1.87
C PRO A 185 -15.16 11.97 -2.57
N TYR A 186 -15.36 10.75 -2.07
CA TYR A 186 -14.88 9.53 -2.73
C TYR A 186 -15.87 9.07 -3.78
N ASP A 187 -15.37 8.62 -4.93
CA ASP A 187 -16.20 8.14 -6.04
C ASP A 187 -16.62 6.67 -5.86
N TYR A 188 -17.66 6.46 -5.06
CA TYR A 188 -18.22 5.12 -4.85
C TYR A 188 -19.03 4.61 -6.05
N PHE A 189 -19.39 5.47 -6.99
CA PHE A 189 -20.06 5.04 -8.20
C PHE A 189 -19.11 4.25 -9.11
N LEU A 190 -17.89 4.76 -9.32
CA LEU A 190 -16.87 4.03 -10.07
C LEU A 190 -16.46 2.72 -9.38
N LEU A 191 -16.52 2.66 -8.06
CA LEU A 191 -16.24 1.42 -7.34
C LEU A 191 -17.19 0.28 -7.74
N ARG A 192 -18.47 0.56 -7.96
CA ARG A 192 -19.45 -0.46 -8.41
C ARG A 192 -19.00 -1.15 -9.69
N GLU A 193 -18.54 -0.36 -10.65
CA GLU A 193 -18.08 -0.88 -11.93
C GLU A 193 -16.73 -1.58 -11.80
N LEU A 194 -15.80 -1.04 -11.02
CA LEU A 194 -14.50 -1.67 -10.77
C LEU A 194 -14.63 -3.01 -10.03
N ALA A 195 -15.62 -3.13 -9.15
CA ALA A 195 -15.90 -4.37 -8.43
C ALA A 195 -16.43 -5.50 -9.31
N SER A 196 -16.90 -5.22 -10.54
CA SER A 196 -17.31 -6.26 -11.48
C SER A 196 -16.17 -7.05 -12.10
N TYR A 197 -14.94 -6.52 -12.06
CA TYR A 197 -13.75 -7.25 -12.49
C TYR A 197 -13.41 -8.34 -11.48
N ASN A 198 -13.00 -9.51 -11.98
CA ASN A 198 -12.57 -10.61 -11.11
C ASN A 198 -11.15 -10.36 -10.57
N LEU A 199 -11.01 -9.33 -9.73
CA LEU A 199 -9.76 -8.89 -9.12
C LEU A 199 -9.91 -8.86 -7.60
N PRO A 200 -8.86 -9.25 -6.84
CA PRO A 200 -8.85 -9.15 -5.38
C PRO A 200 -8.69 -7.68 -4.94
N LEU A 201 -9.82 -7.00 -4.71
CA LEU A 201 -9.84 -5.57 -4.43
C LEU A 201 -9.67 -5.27 -2.95
N ILE A 202 -8.80 -4.29 -2.65
CA ILE A 202 -8.66 -3.64 -1.35
C ILE A 202 -9.11 -2.19 -1.50
N ILE A 203 -10.14 -1.80 -0.76
CA ILE A 203 -10.71 -0.46 -0.88
C ILE A 203 -9.97 0.50 0.06
N ASN A 204 -9.48 1.61 -0.49
CA ASN A 204 -8.77 2.63 0.26
C ASN A 204 -9.45 3.99 0.13
N GLY A 205 -9.60 4.66 1.26
CA GLY A 205 -10.11 6.03 1.35
C GLY A 205 -11.55 6.12 1.85
N GLY A 206 -11.81 7.12 2.70
CA GLY A 206 -13.13 7.41 3.26
C GLY A 206 -13.61 6.46 4.36
N ILE A 207 -12.86 5.45 4.72
CA ILE A 207 -13.24 4.45 5.72
C ILE A 207 -12.64 4.86 7.06
N LYS A 208 -13.48 5.00 8.08
CA LYS A 208 -13.10 5.36 9.45
C LYS A 208 -13.54 4.30 10.47
N ASN A 209 -14.61 3.57 10.16
CA ASN A 209 -15.25 2.62 11.08
C ASN A 209 -16.04 1.54 10.32
N ALA A 210 -16.61 0.60 11.06
CA ALA A 210 -17.39 -0.50 10.52
C ALA A 210 -18.67 -0.05 9.77
N GLU A 211 -19.25 1.11 10.16
CA GLU A 211 -20.44 1.64 9.48
C GLU A 211 -20.13 2.13 8.06
N ASP A 212 -18.98 2.80 7.87
CA ASP A 212 -18.52 3.21 6.55
C ASP A 212 -18.32 1.99 5.64
N ILE A 213 -17.81 0.89 6.19
CA ILE A 213 -17.65 -0.38 5.47
C ILE A 213 -19.01 -0.93 5.04
N LYS A 214 -19.99 -0.95 5.94
CA LYS A 214 -21.35 -1.42 5.61
C LYS A 214 -21.98 -0.58 4.50
N LYS A 215 -21.91 0.75 4.59
CA LYS A 215 -22.41 1.68 3.58
C LYS A 215 -21.72 1.46 2.22
N LEU A 216 -20.41 1.27 2.21
CA LEU A 216 -19.65 0.97 1.01
C LEU A 216 -20.12 -0.33 0.35
N LEU A 217 -20.25 -1.41 1.13
CA LEU A 217 -20.64 -2.72 0.63
C LEU A 217 -22.12 -2.78 0.17
N GLN A 218 -23.00 -1.95 0.72
CA GLN A 218 -24.39 -1.83 0.25
C GLN A 218 -24.50 -1.34 -1.19
N ASN A 219 -23.50 -0.57 -1.63
CA ASN A 219 -23.44 -0.05 -3.00
C ASN A 219 -22.87 -1.05 -4.03
N ILE A 220 -22.38 -2.22 -3.60
CA ILE A 220 -21.78 -3.24 -4.48
C ILE A 220 -22.79 -4.37 -4.70
N ALA A 221 -22.94 -4.78 -5.95
CA ALA A 221 -23.80 -5.92 -6.32
C ALA A 221 -23.37 -7.19 -5.56
N PRO A 222 -24.31 -8.00 -5.04
CA PRO A 222 -24.02 -9.14 -4.20
C PRO A 222 -22.96 -10.10 -4.78
N GLU A 223 -23.06 -10.39 -6.07
CA GLU A 223 -22.15 -11.26 -6.82
C GLU A 223 -20.72 -10.72 -6.89
N ASN A 224 -20.54 -9.39 -6.80
CA ASN A 224 -19.23 -8.72 -6.87
C ASN A 224 -18.59 -8.52 -5.50
N LYS A 225 -19.33 -8.70 -4.40
CA LYS A 225 -18.78 -8.55 -3.03
C LYS A 225 -17.64 -9.54 -2.75
N LYS A 226 -17.66 -10.71 -3.38
CA LYS A 226 -16.58 -11.72 -3.29
C LYS A 226 -15.20 -11.18 -3.74
N ASN A 227 -15.21 -10.17 -4.61
CA ASN A 227 -14.00 -9.52 -5.13
C ASN A 227 -13.38 -8.54 -4.12
N ILE A 228 -14.16 -8.06 -3.14
CA ILE A 228 -13.66 -7.19 -2.07
C ILE A 228 -13.02 -8.04 -0.99
N LYS A 229 -11.68 -8.04 -0.94
CA LYS A 229 -10.91 -8.84 0.01
C LYS A 229 -10.64 -8.09 1.31
N GLY A 230 -10.51 -6.77 1.25
CA GLY A 230 -10.19 -5.98 2.42
C GLY A 230 -10.40 -4.49 2.27
N ILE A 231 -10.09 -3.79 3.33
CA ILE A 231 -10.07 -2.33 3.41
C ILE A 231 -8.67 -1.85 3.78
N MET A 232 -8.29 -0.66 3.34
CA MET A 232 -7.02 -0.06 3.69
C MET A 232 -7.25 1.32 4.33
N MET A 233 -6.68 1.50 5.52
CA MET A 233 -6.69 2.78 6.23
C MET A 233 -5.26 3.30 6.40
N GLY A 234 -5.11 4.61 6.42
CA GLY A 234 -3.83 5.29 6.69
C GLY A 234 -4.02 6.42 7.68
N ARG A 235 -4.71 7.49 7.30
CA ARG A 235 -4.90 8.67 8.14
C ARG A 235 -5.62 8.39 9.47
N GLU A 236 -6.54 7.43 9.48
CA GLU A 236 -7.19 7.03 10.73
C GLU A 236 -6.21 6.34 11.69
N ALA A 237 -5.26 5.56 11.17
CA ALA A 237 -4.20 4.96 11.97
C ALA A 237 -3.21 5.99 12.55
N LEU A 238 -3.03 7.17 11.89
CA LEU A 238 -2.26 8.27 12.49
C LEU A 238 -2.97 8.85 13.72
N LYS A 239 -4.30 8.96 13.66
CA LYS A 239 -5.10 9.46 14.78
C LYS A 239 -5.16 8.45 15.91
N ASN A 240 -5.39 7.18 15.56
CA ASN A 240 -5.45 6.07 16.50
C ASN A 240 -4.96 4.76 15.84
N PRO A 241 -3.81 4.22 16.27
CA PRO A 241 -3.31 2.92 15.78
C PRO A 241 -4.25 1.75 16.01
N ASP A 242 -5.20 1.86 16.93
CA ASP A 242 -6.21 0.84 17.20
C ASP A 242 -7.46 0.96 16.29
N CYS A 243 -7.44 1.80 15.25
CA CYS A 243 -8.60 2.03 14.36
C CYS A 243 -9.10 0.77 13.62
N PHE A 244 -8.35 -0.31 13.63
CA PHE A 244 -8.73 -1.61 13.07
C PHE A 244 -9.31 -2.57 14.11
N SER A 245 -9.19 -2.22 15.40
CA SER A 245 -9.60 -3.04 16.54
C SER A 245 -10.95 -2.58 17.09
N GLU A 246 -11.62 -3.48 17.80
CA GLU A 246 -12.79 -3.14 18.60
C GLU A 246 -12.39 -2.53 19.97
N ASN A 247 -11.15 -2.77 20.41
CA ASN A 247 -10.61 -2.32 21.70
C ASN A 247 -9.61 -1.18 21.50
N PHE A 248 -9.93 -0.01 22.05
CA PHE A 248 -9.11 1.19 21.95
C PHE A 248 -8.29 1.39 23.23
N ARG A 249 -6.96 1.50 23.07
CA ARG A 249 -6.06 1.92 24.15
C ARG A 249 -6.17 3.43 24.39
N LYS A 250 -5.82 3.87 25.60
CA LYS A 250 -5.62 5.31 25.89
C LYS A 250 -4.36 5.83 25.18
N PRO A 251 -4.31 7.13 24.84
CA PRO A 251 -3.14 7.73 24.16
C PRO A 251 -1.81 7.46 24.88
N GLU A 252 -1.80 7.51 26.23
CA GLU A 252 -0.61 7.26 27.06
C GLU A 252 -0.11 5.82 26.95
N GLU A 253 -1.03 4.85 26.83
CA GLU A 253 -0.72 3.44 26.64
C GLU A 253 -0.11 3.23 25.25
N ILE A 254 -0.71 3.84 24.22
CA ILE A 254 -0.22 3.80 22.83
C ILE A 254 1.21 4.38 22.77
N LYS A 255 1.44 5.53 23.39
CA LYS A 255 2.75 6.19 23.45
C LYS A 255 3.78 5.34 24.17
N THR A 256 3.39 4.71 25.28
CA THR A 256 4.27 3.82 26.06
C THR A 256 4.65 2.59 25.25
N ASP A 257 3.68 1.95 24.58
CA ASP A 257 3.91 0.78 23.72
C ASP A 257 4.81 1.16 22.53
N PHE A 258 4.57 2.29 21.89
CA PHE A 258 5.40 2.78 20.78
C PHE A 258 6.87 2.97 21.22
N ASN A 259 7.10 3.63 22.36
CA ASN A 259 8.44 3.84 22.88
C ASN A 259 9.14 2.52 23.21
N LYS A 260 8.40 1.52 23.72
CA LYS A 260 8.93 0.17 23.95
C LYS A 260 9.34 -0.53 22.64
N LEU A 261 8.52 -0.40 21.61
CA LEU A 261 8.82 -0.96 20.28
C LEU A 261 10.01 -0.29 19.62
N CYS A 262 10.17 1.03 19.75
CA CYS A 262 11.34 1.76 19.25
C CYS A 262 12.65 1.32 19.91
N LYS A 263 12.62 0.80 21.15
CA LYS A 263 13.81 0.22 21.81
C LYS A 263 14.20 -1.15 21.24
N GLN A 264 13.27 -1.89 20.65
CA GLN A 264 13.54 -3.20 20.03
C GLN A 264 14.23 -3.04 18.67
N HIS A 265 13.71 -2.17 17.83
CA HIS A 265 14.25 -1.84 16.51
C HIS A 265 14.13 -0.34 16.32
N GLN A 266 15.22 0.37 16.56
CA GLN A 266 15.24 1.83 16.55
C GLN A 266 15.04 2.38 15.14
N PRO A 267 13.93 3.08 14.87
CA PRO A 267 13.73 3.74 13.59
C PRO A 267 14.66 4.95 13.43
N LYS A 268 14.95 5.35 12.19
CA LYS A 268 15.69 6.58 11.93
C LYS A 268 14.93 7.79 12.49
N SER A 269 15.66 8.85 12.86
CA SER A 269 15.10 10.07 13.49
C SER A 269 13.94 10.66 12.69
N ILE A 270 14.04 10.65 11.36
CA ILE A 270 12.98 11.19 10.46
C ILE A 270 11.61 10.53 10.69
N TYR A 271 11.55 9.23 11.03
CA TYR A 271 10.28 8.57 11.36
C TYR A 271 9.73 9.08 12.70
N LEU A 272 10.57 9.21 13.70
CA LEU A 272 10.19 9.68 15.04
C LEU A 272 9.67 11.12 14.99
N GLU A 273 10.35 11.99 14.25
CA GLU A 273 9.95 13.38 14.04
C GLU A 273 8.59 13.48 13.35
N ASN A 274 8.39 12.76 12.23
CA ASN A 274 7.12 12.77 11.50
C ASN A 274 5.97 12.17 12.32
N ILE A 275 6.20 11.10 13.08
CA ILE A 275 5.19 10.49 13.95
C ILE A 275 4.80 11.49 15.05
N LYS A 276 5.77 12.17 15.66
CA LYS A 276 5.54 13.20 16.68
C LYS A 276 4.75 14.40 16.15
N GLU A 277 5.02 14.79 14.90
CA GLU A 277 4.31 15.88 14.23
C GLU A 277 2.85 15.51 13.92
N LYS A 278 2.62 14.31 13.34
CA LYS A 278 1.36 13.92 12.71
C LYS A 278 0.42 13.12 13.60
N CYS A 279 0.92 12.54 14.71
CA CYS A 279 0.15 11.70 15.60
C CYS A 279 -0.03 12.40 16.97
N GLU A 280 -1.26 12.74 17.34
CA GLU A 280 -1.55 13.44 18.61
C GLU A 280 -1.14 12.59 19.82
N TRP A 281 -1.35 11.29 19.78
CA TRP A 281 -0.95 10.34 20.83
C TRP A 281 0.56 10.26 21.07
N ALA A 282 1.38 10.71 20.13
CA ALA A 282 2.85 10.65 20.21
C ALA A 282 3.49 11.93 20.82
N ARG A 283 2.70 13.00 21.02
CA ARG A 283 3.14 14.29 21.57
C ARG A 283 3.36 14.33 23.07
#